data_ee700469f4b726843a0528e365cefaeb
#
_entry.id   ee700469f4b726843a0528e365cefaeb
#
_cell.length_a   1.000
_cell.length_b   1.000
_cell.length_c   1.000
_cell.angle_alpha   90.00
_cell.angle_beta   90.00
_cell.angle_gamma   90.00
#
_symmetry.space_group_name_H-M   'P 1'
#
loop_
_entity.id
_entity.type
_entity.pdbx_description
1 polymer ?
#
loop_
_entity_poly.entity_id
_entity_poly.type
_entity_poly.pdbx_seq_one_letter_code
_entity_poly.pdbx_strand_id
1 'polypeptide(L)'
;MKYFSVEEMISSATAQREGIDNRPNECAYHLLHVLVEQLLDPIREAWGEPILVSSGYRCKELNTLIGGAKNSHHLLGCAADLIGGLPQRPQAELLWEDKSSFVATDAHFASARRGGTSEYAVNELESHNVKTNKTLFDFIVKMQKAGKIKFTQLILEGDGRWIHISYVPSDLRCQVIE
;
A
#
# COMPACT_ATOMS: atom_id res chain seq x y z
N MET A 1 1.91 7.07 -15.11
CA MET A 1 1.18 6.28 -14.08
C MET A 1 0.05 5.52 -14.77
N LYS A 2 0.07 4.20 -14.72
CA LYS A 2 -0.90 3.32 -15.45
C LYS A 2 -1.94 2.72 -14.52
N TYR A 3 -1.53 2.30 -13.34
CA TYR A 3 -2.37 1.57 -12.39
C TYR A 3 -2.65 2.33 -11.09
N PHE A 4 -1.81 3.28 -10.74
CA PHE A 4 -1.93 4.07 -9.52
C PHE A 4 -2.12 5.55 -9.86
N SER A 5 -2.89 6.29 -9.07
CA SER A 5 -3.07 7.73 -9.22
C SER A 5 -2.32 8.51 -8.13
N VAL A 6 -2.10 9.82 -8.38
CA VAL A 6 -1.52 10.69 -7.34
C VAL A 6 -2.45 10.81 -6.16
N GLU A 7 -3.75 10.90 -6.41
CA GLU A 7 -4.77 10.99 -5.37
C GLU A 7 -4.73 9.79 -4.43
N GLU A 8 -4.55 8.58 -4.97
CA GLU A 8 -4.37 7.37 -4.16
C GLU A 8 -3.08 7.44 -3.32
N MET A 9 -1.97 7.88 -3.93
CA MET A 9 -0.67 7.97 -3.28
C MET A 9 -0.59 9.03 -2.17
N ILE A 10 -1.46 10.03 -2.14
CA ILE A 10 -1.50 11.08 -1.11
C ILE A 10 -2.69 10.94 -0.16
N SER A 11 -3.58 10.00 -0.42
CA SER A 11 -4.77 9.77 0.42
C SER A 11 -4.37 9.28 1.81
N SER A 12 -5.03 9.83 2.84
CA SER A 12 -4.87 9.40 4.22
C SER A 12 -6.12 9.70 5.03
N ALA A 13 -6.78 8.66 5.51
CA ALA A 13 -7.93 8.79 6.40
C ALA A 13 -7.57 9.52 7.71
N THR A 14 -6.35 9.32 8.21
CA THR A 14 -5.85 10.04 9.38
C THR A 14 -5.70 11.53 9.10
N ALA A 15 -5.10 11.91 7.97
CA ALA A 15 -4.98 13.31 7.59
C ALA A 15 -6.35 13.98 7.45
N GLN A 16 -7.31 13.32 6.80
CA GLN A 16 -8.68 13.83 6.65
C GLN A 16 -9.37 14.03 8.00
N ARG A 17 -9.28 13.06 8.90
CA ARG A 17 -9.89 13.13 10.23
C ARG A 17 -9.32 14.26 11.10
N GLU A 18 -8.01 14.45 11.02
CA GLU A 18 -7.27 15.44 11.82
C GLU A 18 -7.17 16.82 11.13
N GLY A 19 -7.71 16.97 9.92
CA GLY A 19 -7.66 18.22 9.15
C GLY A 19 -6.26 18.61 8.67
N ILE A 20 -5.37 17.61 8.49
CA ILE A 20 -3.98 17.82 8.05
C ILE A 20 -3.94 17.92 6.54
N ASP A 21 -3.29 18.97 6.02
CA ASP A 21 -3.01 19.11 4.59
C ASP A 21 -1.86 18.19 4.18
N ASN A 22 -2.18 17.06 3.56
CA ASN A 22 -1.20 16.07 3.10
C ASN A 22 -0.82 16.25 1.63
N ARG A 23 -0.88 17.46 1.07
CA ARG A 23 -0.45 17.72 -0.30
C ARG A 23 1.08 17.75 -0.39
N PRO A 24 1.69 17.04 -1.36
CA PRO A 24 3.12 17.07 -1.57
C PRO A 24 3.57 18.41 -2.19
N ASN A 25 4.79 18.82 -1.89
CA ASN A 25 5.45 19.88 -2.66
C ASN A 25 5.87 19.35 -4.04
N GLU A 26 6.35 20.23 -4.93
CA GLU A 26 6.72 19.87 -6.31
C GLU A 26 7.76 18.75 -6.37
N CYS A 27 8.76 18.76 -5.49
CA CYS A 27 9.79 17.72 -5.46
C CYS A 27 9.19 16.35 -5.06
N ALA A 28 8.40 16.31 -4.00
CA ALA A 28 7.76 15.07 -3.55
C ALA A 28 6.72 14.58 -4.58
N TYR A 29 6.00 15.49 -5.23
CA TYR A 29 5.09 15.16 -6.31
C TYR A 29 5.80 14.50 -7.49
N HIS A 30 6.94 15.07 -7.91
CA HIS A 30 7.76 14.47 -8.97
C HIS A 30 8.28 13.08 -8.57
N LEU A 31 8.78 12.93 -7.33
CA LEU A 31 9.30 11.66 -6.85
C LEU A 31 8.22 10.58 -6.70
N LEU A 32 6.97 10.97 -6.38
CA LEU A 32 5.83 10.05 -6.45
C LEU A 32 5.59 9.50 -7.86
N HIS A 33 5.66 10.36 -8.88
CA HIS A 33 5.57 9.91 -10.27
C HIS A 33 6.69 8.93 -10.61
N VAL A 34 7.93 9.24 -10.22
CA VAL A 34 9.08 8.36 -10.46
C VAL A 34 8.89 7.01 -9.74
N LEU A 35 8.47 7.01 -8.47
CA LEU A 35 8.18 5.79 -7.71
C LEU A 35 7.15 4.91 -8.44
N VAL A 36 6.05 5.50 -8.87
CA VAL A 36 4.98 4.75 -9.54
C VAL A 36 5.45 4.21 -10.90
N GLU A 37 6.02 5.04 -11.75
CA GLU A 37 6.38 4.66 -13.12
C GLU A 37 7.57 3.70 -13.18
N GLN A 38 8.56 3.87 -12.30
CA GLN A 38 9.78 3.06 -12.30
C GLN A 38 9.65 1.77 -11.47
N LEU A 39 8.71 1.72 -10.53
CA LEU A 39 8.63 0.60 -9.60
C LEU A 39 7.22 0.01 -9.47
N LEU A 40 6.21 0.80 -9.08
CA LEU A 40 4.90 0.25 -8.72
C LEU A 40 4.11 -0.25 -9.94
N ASP A 41 4.06 0.53 -11.03
CA ASP A 41 3.39 0.12 -12.28
C ASP A 41 4.01 -1.15 -12.87
N PRO A 42 5.35 -1.29 -13.00
CA PRO A 42 5.99 -2.55 -13.41
C PRO A 42 5.66 -3.76 -12.52
N ILE A 43 5.65 -3.58 -11.19
CA ILE A 43 5.27 -4.65 -10.26
C ILE A 43 3.82 -5.05 -10.49
N ARG A 44 2.90 -4.08 -10.51
CA ARG A 44 1.46 -4.32 -10.69
C ARG A 44 1.14 -4.99 -12.02
N GLU A 45 1.82 -4.57 -13.09
CA GLU A 45 1.66 -5.18 -14.43
C GLU A 45 2.12 -6.64 -14.45
N ALA A 46 3.27 -6.92 -13.87
CA ALA A 46 3.82 -8.27 -13.81
C ALA A 46 3.09 -9.19 -12.82
N TRP A 47 2.54 -8.62 -11.74
CA TRP A 47 1.74 -9.34 -10.75
C TRP A 47 0.38 -9.78 -11.30
N GLY A 48 -0.24 -8.94 -12.13
CA GLY A 48 -1.53 -9.23 -12.80
C GLY A 48 -2.76 -8.94 -11.94
N GLU A 49 -2.64 -8.91 -10.62
CA GLU A 49 -3.75 -8.71 -9.67
C GLU A 49 -3.70 -7.35 -8.98
N PRO A 50 -4.81 -6.78 -8.50
CA PRO A 50 -4.81 -5.51 -7.78
C PRO A 50 -3.83 -5.49 -6.62
N ILE A 51 -3.17 -4.34 -6.44
CA ILE A 51 -2.33 -4.01 -5.28
C ILE A 51 -2.88 -2.73 -4.70
N LEU A 52 -3.18 -2.72 -3.41
CA LEU A 52 -3.67 -1.55 -2.70
C LEU A 52 -2.50 -0.77 -2.10
N VAL A 53 -2.59 0.55 -2.13
CA VAL A 53 -1.69 1.45 -1.40
C VAL A 53 -2.36 1.84 -0.09
N SER A 54 -1.86 1.31 1.02
CA SER A 54 -2.37 1.66 2.36
C SER A 54 -1.78 2.97 2.88
N SER A 55 -0.59 3.36 2.39
CA SER A 55 0.05 4.63 2.68
C SER A 55 1.07 4.97 1.58
N GLY A 56 1.00 6.15 1.02
CA GLY A 56 1.99 6.70 0.09
C GLY A 56 2.73 7.89 0.70
N TYR A 57 2.61 9.09 0.11
CA TYR A 57 3.22 10.29 0.65
C TYR A 57 2.65 10.66 2.03
N ARG A 58 3.53 11.14 2.88
CA ARG A 58 3.18 11.70 4.19
C ARG A 58 3.87 13.05 4.39
N CYS A 59 3.10 14.09 4.67
CA CYS A 59 3.68 15.35 5.12
C CYS A 59 4.29 15.17 6.52
N LYS A 60 5.14 16.09 6.93
CA LYS A 60 5.87 15.99 8.20
C LYS A 60 4.95 15.90 9.41
N GLU A 61 3.86 16.65 9.40
CA GLU A 61 2.86 16.67 10.47
C GLU A 61 2.18 15.31 10.61
N LEU A 62 1.65 14.77 9.49
CA LEU A 62 1.05 13.44 9.46
C LEU A 62 2.04 12.36 9.92
N ASN A 63 3.27 12.38 9.39
CA ASN A 63 4.30 11.40 9.76
C ASN A 63 4.63 11.44 11.25
N THR A 64 4.68 12.63 11.85
CA THR A 64 4.90 12.78 13.29
C THR A 64 3.73 12.25 14.11
N LEU A 65 2.50 12.56 13.69
CA LEU A 65 1.28 12.15 14.36
C LEU A 65 1.15 10.62 14.45
N ILE A 66 1.51 9.92 13.37
CA ILE A 66 1.44 8.44 13.32
C ILE A 66 2.70 7.73 13.86
N GLY A 67 3.67 8.49 14.41
CA GLY A 67 4.91 7.94 14.97
C GLY A 67 5.90 7.44 13.91
N GLY A 68 5.82 7.93 12.68
CA GLY A 68 6.73 7.54 11.59
C GLY A 68 8.18 7.99 11.82
N ALA A 69 9.13 7.29 11.22
CA ALA A 69 10.56 7.61 11.32
C ALA A 69 10.85 9.03 10.82
N LYS A 70 11.78 9.74 11.48
CA LYS A 70 12.16 11.12 11.11
C LYS A 70 12.70 11.24 9.68
N ASN A 71 13.40 10.21 9.20
CA ASN A 71 13.98 10.12 7.86
C ASN A 71 13.21 9.15 6.97
N SER A 72 11.89 9.07 7.13
CA SER A 72 11.04 8.19 6.34
C SER A 72 11.05 8.60 4.86
N HIS A 73 11.18 7.63 3.96
CA HIS A 73 11.07 7.87 2.51
C HIS A 73 9.68 8.31 2.07
N HIS A 74 8.64 8.08 2.87
CA HIS A 74 7.29 8.62 2.65
C HIS A 74 7.25 10.16 2.66
N LEU A 75 8.11 10.80 3.47
CA LEU A 75 8.23 12.26 3.52
C LEU A 75 8.72 12.87 2.19
N LEU A 76 9.44 12.08 1.41
CA LEU A 76 10.03 12.49 0.14
C LEU A 76 9.15 12.13 -1.07
N GLY A 77 8.06 11.39 -0.88
CA GLY A 77 7.30 10.80 -1.98
C GLY A 77 8.01 9.60 -2.63
N CYS A 78 8.95 8.98 -1.93
CA CYS A 78 9.78 7.88 -2.44
C CYS A 78 9.37 6.51 -1.90
N ALA A 79 8.25 6.39 -1.19
CA ALA A 79 7.82 5.12 -0.59
C ALA A 79 6.32 4.91 -0.66
N ALA A 80 5.93 3.64 -0.64
CA ALA A 80 4.57 3.18 -0.49
C ALA A 80 4.51 1.96 0.42
N ASP A 81 3.43 1.86 1.19
CA ASP A 81 3.05 0.68 1.94
C ASP A 81 1.95 -0.04 1.16
N LEU A 82 2.21 -1.28 0.76
CA LEU A 82 1.38 -2.06 -0.16
C LEU A 82 0.68 -3.19 0.57
N ILE A 83 -0.54 -3.49 0.12
CA ILE A 83 -1.29 -4.69 0.48
C ILE A 83 -1.59 -5.45 -0.80
N GLY A 84 -1.12 -6.68 -0.91
CA GLY A 84 -1.33 -7.56 -2.04
C GLY A 84 -2.73 -8.12 -2.08
N GLY A 85 -3.50 -7.64 -3.05
CA GLY A 85 -4.78 -8.19 -3.43
C GLY A 85 -5.90 -8.05 -2.40
N LEU A 86 -7.06 -7.61 -2.87
CA LEU A 86 -8.31 -8.03 -2.21
C LEU A 86 -8.46 -9.53 -2.48
N PRO A 87 -8.90 -10.34 -1.50
CA PRO A 87 -9.25 -11.72 -1.80
C PRO A 87 -10.22 -11.69 -2.98
N GLN A 88 -9.92 -12.48 -4.03
CA GLN A 88 -10.96 -12.78 -5.01
C GLN A 88 -12.16 -13.26 -4.20
N ARG A 89 -13.29 -12.57 -4.37
CA ARG A 89 -14.53 -12.84 -3.61
C ARG A 89 -14.68 -14.34 -3.37
N PRO A 90 -14.72 -14.82 -2.12
CA PRO A 90 -15.11 -16.20 -1.88
C PRO A 90 -16.47 -16.41 -2.54
N GLN A 91 -16.69 -17.57 -3.16
CA GLN A 91 -17.99 -17.95 -3.75
C GLN A 91 -19.19 -17.81 -2.80
N ALA A 92 -18.99 -17.49 -1.53
CA ALA A 92 -20.00 -17.13 -0.55
C ALA A 92 -20.78 -15.85 -0.89
N GLU A 93 -20.28 -14.98 -1.79
CA GLU A 93 -20.99 -13.75 -2.18
C GLU A 93 -22.14 -13.96 -3.17
N LEU A 94 -22.34 -15.16 -3.68
CA LEU A 94 -23.55 -15.51 -4.46
C LEU A 94 -24.84 -15.59 -3.62
N LEU A 95 -24.77 -15.41 -2.30
CA LEU A 95 -25.91 -15.48 -1.39
C LEU A 95 -26.44 -14.12 -0.89
N TRP A 96 -25.81 -13.01 -1.30
CA TRP A 96 -26.24 -11.65 -0.90
C TRP A 96 -26.56 -10.83 -2.15
N GLU A 97 -27.76 -10.99 -2.69
CA GLU A 97 -28.30 -10.06 -3.67
C GLU A 97 -28.75 -8.78 -2.98
N ASP A 98 -27.81 -7.87 -2.71
CA ASP A 98 -28.14 -6.45 -2.60
C ASP A 98 -27.11 -5.60 -3.35
N LYS A 99 -27.54 -5.05 -4.48
CA LYS A 99 -26.75 -4.33 -5.47
C LYS A 99 -26.64 -2.85 -5.15
N SER A 100 -26.33 -2.43 -3.95
CA SER A 100 -26.10 -1.01 -3.70
C SER A 100 -24.76 -0.75 -3.02
N SER A 101 -23.86 -0.16 -3.82
CA SER A 101 -22.67 0.58 -3.42
C SER A 101 -21.49 -0.21 -2.83
N PHE A 102 -20.65 -0.76 -3.71
CA PHE A 102 -19.27 -1.04 -3.34
C PHE A 102 -18.36 0.08 -3.86
N VAL A 103 -18.00 1.00 -2.99
CA VAL A 103 -16.88 1.92 -3.18
C VAL A 103 -15.80 1.45 -2.22
N ALA A 104 -14.70 0.90 -2.78
CA ALA A 104 -13.52 0.52 -1.99
C ALA A 104 -12.82 1.80 -1.52
N THR A 105 -13.21 2.29 -0.37
CA THR A 105 -12.54 3.38 0.33
C THR A 105 -12.25 2.92 1.76
N ASP A 106 -11.32 3.60 2.44
CA ASP A 106 -10.93 3.41 3.85
C ASP A 106 -12.10 3.19 4.84
N ALA A 107 -13.34 3.46 4.43
CA ALA A 107 -14.56 3.20 5.16
C ALA A 107 -14.76 1.71 5.52
N HIS A 108 -14.17 0.77 4.77
CA HIS A 108 -14.31 -0.66 5.08
C HIS A 108 -13.54 -1.06 6.34
N PHE A 109 -12.36 -0.50 6.56
CA PHE A 109 -11.61 -0.71 7.81
C PHE A 109 -12.28 -0.04 9.01
N ALA A 110 -12.93 1.11 8.80
CA ALA A 110 -13.63 1.82 9.85
C ALA A 110 -15.03 1.22 10.16
N SER A 111 -15.69 0.61 9.18
CA SER A 111 -17.00 -0.03 9.33
C SER A 111 -16.93 -1.37 10.07
N ALA A 112 -15.87 -2.14 9.88
CA ALA A 112 -15.63 -3.37 10.64
C ALA A 112 -15.58 -3.15 12.17
N ARG A 113 -15.25 -1.93 12.59
CA ARG A 113 -15.26 -1.55 14.01
C ARG A 113 -16.62 -1.12 14.56
N ARG A 114 -17.64 -0.94 13.73
CA ARG A 114 -18.96 -0.39 14.17
C ARG A 114 -20.17 -1.27 13.94
N GLY A 115 -20.06 -2.42 13.33
CA GLY A 115 -21.23 -3.24 13.07
C GLY A 115 -20.93 -4.70 12.78
N GLY A 116 -20.92 -5.55 13.76
CA GLY A 116 -21.35 -6.94 13.67
C GLY A 116 -20.60 -7.92 12.78
N THR A 117 -19.40 -7.62 12.29
CA THR A 117 -18.52 -8.65 11.73
C THR A 117 -17.99 -9.50 12.87
N SER A 118 -18.21 -10.83 12.82
CA SER A 118 -17.71 -11.71 13.86
C SER A 118 -16.17 -11.63 13.88
N GLU A 119 -15.59 -11.68 15.07
CA GLU A 119 -14.14 -11.74 15.29
C GLU A 119 -13.46 -12.80 14.40
N TYR A 120 -14.18 -13.86 14.06
CA TYR A 120 -13.76 -14.91 13.14
C TYR A 120 -13.54 -14.40 11.70
N ALA A 121 -14.44 -13.58 11.15
CA ALA A 121 -14.30 -13.06 9.80
C ALA A 121 -13.14 -12.05 9.68
N VAL A 122 -12.88 -11.26 10.72
CA VAL A 122 -11.72 -10.35 10.78
C VAL A 122 -10.41 -11.12 10.80
N ASN A 123 -10.32 -12.16 11.63
CA ASN A 123 -9.12 -12.99 11.74
C ASN A 123 -8.82 -13.77 10.45
N GLU A 124 -9.85 -14.25 9.75
CA GLU A 124 -9.70 -14.93 8.46
C GLU A 124 -9.21 -13.99 7.36
N LEU A 125 -9.74 -12.78 7.31
CA LEU A 125 -9.30 -11.75 6.35
C LEU A 125 -7.86 -11.30 6.61
N GLU A 126 -7.47 -11.08 7.87
CA GLU A 126 -6.10 -10.76 8.25
C GLU A 126 -5.14 -11.90 7.89
N SER A 127 -5.50 -13.14 8.18
CA SER A 127 -4.71 -14.34 7.82
C SER A 127 -4.54 -14.48 6.30
N HIS A 128 -5.58 -14.15 5.51
CA HIS A 128 -5.50 -14.18 4.05
C HIS A 128 -4.57 -13.08 3.52
N ASN A 129 -4.70 -11.86 4.03
CA ASN A 129 -3.86 -10.74 3.64
C ASN A 129 -2.38 -10.99 3.95
N VAL A 130 -2.05 -11.58 5.10
CA VAL A 130 -0.68 -11.96 5.45
C VAL A 130 -0.07 -12.93 4.44
N LYS A 131 -0.79 -13.97 4.04
CA LYS A 131 -0.32 -14.92 3.01
C LYS A 131 -0.13 -14.26 1.65
N THR A 132 -1.06 -13.38 1.26
CA THR A 132 -1.00 -12.68 -0.02
C THR A 132 0.14 -11.68 -0.04
N ASN A 133 0.36 -10.92 1.04
CA ASN A 133 1.48 -10.00 1.16
C ASN A 133 2.83 -10.73 1.10
N LYS A 134 2.97 -11.87 1.79
CA LYS A 134 4.19 -12.67 1.71
C LYS A 134 4.44 -13.17 0.28
N THR A 135 3.40 -13.61 -0.43
CA THR A 135 3.53 -14.07 -1.82
C THR A 135 3.94 -12.92 -2.76
N LEU A 136 3.33 -11.73 -2.60
CA LEU A 136 3.71 -10.53 -3.36
C LEU A 136 5.14 -10.08 -3.03
N PHE A 137 5.53 -10.09 -1.76
CA PHE A 137 6.88 -9.78 -1.32
C PHE A 137 7.92 -10.69 -2.01
N ASP A 138 7.70 -12.00 -1.98
CA ASP A 138 8.58 -12.99 -2.62
C ASP A 138 8.62 -12.81 -4.15
N PHE A 139 7.50 -12.43 -4.75
CA PHE A 139 7.41 -12.11 -6.16
C PHE A 139 8.26 -10.87 -6.51
N ILE A 140 8.19 -9.80 -5.71
CA ILE A 140 9.01 -8.59 -5.91
C ILE A 140 10.51 -8.92 -5.79
N VAL A 141 10.89 -9.75 -4.81
CA VAL A 141 12.27 -10.23 -4.67
C VAL A 141 12.73 -11.01 -5.92
N LYS A 142 11.88 -11.87 -6.48
CA LYS A 142 12.18 -12.60 -7.73
C LYS A 142 12.36 -11.65 -8.91
N MET A 143 11.51 -10.63 -9.05
CA MET A 143 11.65 -9.62 -10.10
C MET A 143 12.99 -8.87 -10.00
N GLN A 144 13.38 -8.49 -8.79
CA GLN A 144 14.67 -7.82 -8.53
C GLN A 144 15.85 -8.72 -8.89
N LYS A 145 15.85 -9.99 -8.43
CA LYS A 145 16.89 -10.97 -8.76
C LYS A 145 17.00 -11.25 -10.27
N ALA A 146 15.89 -11.16 -10.99
CA ALA A 146 15.84 -11.27 -12.45
C ALA A 146 16.25 -9.98 -13.18
N GLY A 147 16.64 -8.92 -12.46
CA GLY A 147 17.08 -7.63 -13.03
C GLY A 147 15.95 -6.81 -13.65
N LYS A 148 14.68 -7.15 -13.41
CA LYS A 148 13.52 -6.47 -14.00
C LYS A 148 13.19 -5.15 -13.31
N ILE A 149 13.48 -5.03 -12.01
CA ILE A 149 13.25 -3.84 -11.20
C ILE A 149 14.43 -3.60 -10.25
N LYS A 150 14.53 -2.36 -9.77
CA LYS A 150 15.42 -1.95 -8.68
C LYS A 150 14.62 -1.15 -7.67
N PHE A 151 15.00 -1.19 -6.41
CA PHE A 151 14.40 -0.43 -5.32
C PHE A 151 15.45 -0.04 -4.28
N THR A 152 15.11 0.86 -3.37
CA THR A 152 15.96 1.22 -2.23
C THR A 152 15.78 0.20 -1.11
N GLN A 153 14.55 0.01 -0.64
CA GLN A 153 14.20 -0.92 0.43
C GLN A 153 12.90 -1.66 0.08
N LEU A 154 12.85 -2.91 0.52
CA LEU A 154 11.66 -3.76 0.51
C LEU A 154 11.59 -4.42 1.89
N ILE A 155 10.55 -4.16 2.65
CA ILE A 155 10.39 -4.62 4.03
C ILE A 155 9.02 -5.27 4.18
N LEU A 156 8.97 -6.48 4.74
CA LEU A 156 7.72 -7.09 5.16
C LEU A 156 7.43 -6.68 6.60
N GLU A 157 6.47 -5.79 6.80
CA GLU A 157 6.20 -5.15 8.09
C GLU A 157 4.94 -5.70 8.77
N GLY A 158 4.88 -5.47 10.10
CA GLY A 158 3.70 -5.79 10.89
C GLY A 158 3.32 -7.27 10.86
N ASP A 159 4.31 -8.16 10.94
CA ASP A 159 4.09 -9.61 10.84
C ASP A 159 3.42 -10.02 9.50
N GLY A 160 3.79 -9.34 8.41
CA GLY A 160 3.29 -9.60 7.07
C GLY A 160 2.00 -8.85 6.72
N ARG A 161 1.54 -7.91 7.54
CA ARG A 161 0.29 -7.15 7.28
C ARG A 161 0.39 -6.18 6.12
N TRP A 162 1.59 -5.65 5.83
CA TRP A 162 1.85 -4.80 4.66
C TRP A 162 3.31 -4.92 4.21
N ILE A 163 3.58 -4.43 3.01
CA ILE A 163 4.90 -4.39 2.41
C ILE A 163 5.32 -2.93 2.25
N HIS A 164 6.35 -2.51 2.98
CA HIS A 164 7.00 -1.23 2.70
C HIS A 164 7.93 -1.38 1.50
N ILE A 165 7.78 -0.51 0.50
CA ILE A 165 8.69 -0.45 -0.65
C ILE A 165 9.08 1.00 -0.93
N SER A 166 10.37 1.23 -1.26
CA SER A 166 10.84 2.58 -1.56
C SER A 166 11.77 2.63 -2.77
N TYR A 167 11.73 3.76 -3.46
CA TYR A 167 12.55 4.04 -4.64
C TYR A 167 13.16 5.44 -4.55
N VAL A 168 14.40 5.52 -4.08
CA VAL A 168 15.21 6.75 -4.07
C VAL A 168 16.18 6.65 -5.24
N PRO A 169 16.04 7.47 -6.31
CA PRO A 169 16.84 7.31 -7.54
C PRO A 169 18.36 7.30 -7.35
N SER A 170 18.86 8.01 -6.32
CA SER A 170 20.28 8.06 -5.96
C SER A 170 20.75 6.90 -5.07
N ASP A 171 19.84 6.03 -4.59
CA ASP A 171 20.17 4.95 -3.65
C ASP A 171 19.34 3.68 -3.93
N LEU A 172 19.64 3.00 -5.03
CA LEU A 172 18.97 1.76 -5.44
C LEU A 172 19.74 0.52 -4.95
N ARG A 173 19.93 0.44 -3.63
CA ARG A 173 20.73 -0.61 -2.97
C ARG A 173 20.03 -1.96 -2.85
N CYS A 174 18.76 -2.06 -3.19
CA CYS A 174 17.93 -3.28 -3.16
C CYS A 174 17.98 -4.01 -1.81
N GLN A 175 17.86 -3.26 -0.70
CA GLN A 175 17.84 -3.84 0.64
C GLN A 175 16.51 -4.57 0.88
N VAL A 176 16.58 -5.85 1.26
CA VAL A 176 15.41 -6.69 1.59
C VAL A 176 15.44 -7.00 3.09
N ILE A 177 14.34 -6.78 3.78
CA ILE A 177 14.14 -7.04 5.21
C ILE A 177 12.82 -7.82 5.38
N GLU A 178 12.92 -8.94 6.07
CA GLU A 178 11.78 -9.82 6.40
C GLU A 178 11.65 -10.00 7.91
#